data_200b2c3f9a363216ef9b1a50d9ebcc2c
#
_entry.id   200b2c3f9a363216ef9b1a50d9ebcc2c
#
_cell.length_a   1.000
_cell.length_b   1.000
_cell.length_c   1.000
_cell.angle_alpha   90.00
_cell.angle_beta   90.00
_cell.angle_gamma   90.00
#
_symmetry.space_group_name_H-M   'P 1'
#
loop_
_entity.id
_entity.type
_entity.pdbx_description
1 polymer ?
#
loop_
_entity_poly.entity_id
_entity_poly.type
_entity_poly.pdbx_seq_one_letter_code
_entity_poly.pdbx_strand_id
1 'polypeptide(L)'
;MIIHTQLNDGTPVCIRQVDEDDEQRLKDGIAKLSPQSRYLRFFSGMREAPPQVIKALITVDGHDHIAWGALRNDLPGSPALGVVHAFRDKDDPDTAEFSVAVIDEYHGRGLARLLCAVLLLDCQREGLEQFAVNILPENRPALTLARSLGAHHTALEAGVSVFEIDIAEALTALRAEADVPGLTAIFDQFARDDS
;
A
#
# COMPACT_ATOMS: atom_id res chain seq x y z
N MET A 1 -6.44 -0.65 14.95
CA MET A 1 -5.00 -0.96 15.25
C MET A 1 -4.12 0.21 14.87
N ILE A 2 -3.09 0.54 15.69
CA ILE A 2 -2.06 1.55 15.38
C ILE A 2 -0.70 0.91 15.59
N ILE A 3 0.18 1.02 14.61
CA ILE A 3 1.52 0.40 14.61
C ILE A 3 2.57 1.50 14.58
N HIS A 4 3.42 1.55 15.61
CA HIS A 4 4.58 2.42 15.64
C HIS A 4 5.81 1.63 15.22
N THR A 5 6.50 2.11 14.18
CA THR A 5 7.67 1.46 13.62
C THR A 5 8.64 2.50 13.04
N GLN A 6 9.66 2.06 12.32
CA GLN A 6 10.64 2.93 11.69
C GLN A 6 11.01 2.44 10.30
N LEU A 7 11.43 3.39 9.46
CA LEU A 7 11.99 3.12 8.14
C LEU A 7 13.43 2.61 8.26
N ASN A 8 14.02 2.18 7.13
CA ASN A 8 15.40 1.67 7.08
C ASN A 8 16.47 2.67 7.58
N ASP A 9 16.17 3.96 7.50
CA ASP A 9 17.04 5.06 7.98
C ASP A 9 16.75 5.50 9.42
N GLY A 10 15.89 4.77 10.13
CA GLY A 10 15.48 5.10 11.50
C GLY A 10 14.37 6.15 11.61
N THR A 11 13.85 6.68 10.48
CA THR A 11 12.73 7.62 10.49
C THR A 11 11.49 6.98 11.16
N PRO A 12 10.95 7.58 12.24
CA PRO A 12 9.77 7.02 12.89
C PRO A 12 8.53 7.19 12.02
N VAL A 13 7.69 6.17 11.99
CA VAL A 13 6.42 6.17 11.29
C VAL A 13 5.31 5.53 12.15
N CYS A 14 4.11 6.06 11.98
CA CYS A 14 2.88 5.50 12.53
C CYS A 14 2.05 4.95 11.37
N ILE A 15 1.70 3.67 11.41
CA ILE A 15 0.88 3.02 10.38
C ILE A 15 -0.46 2.66 11.01
N ARG A 16 -1.55 3.07 10.39
CA ARG A 16 -2.92 2.76 10.81
C ARG A 16 -3.87 2.66 9.63
N GLN A 17 -5.04 2.09 9.86
CA GLN A 17 -6.12 2.12 8.87
C GLN A 17 -6.49 3.56 8.51
N VAL A 18 -6.85 3.76 7.25
CA VAL A 18 -7.38 5.01 6.71
C VAL A 18 -8.82 5.16 7.17
N ASP A 19 -9.22 6.38 7.51
CA ASP A 19 -10.58 6.74 7.85
C ASP A 19 -11.05 8.02 7.14
N GLU A 20 -12.32 8.40 7.31
CA GLU A 20 -12.90 9.57 6.63
C GLU A 20 -12.25 10.90 7.02
N ASP A 21 -11.65 10.99 8.21
CA ASP A 21 -10.93 12.18 8.69
C ASP A 21 -9.60 12.40 7.96
N ASP A 22 -9.15 11.41 7.17
CA ASP A 22 -7.92 11.49 6.38
C ASP A 22 -8.07 12.20 5.02
N GLU A 23 -9.25 12.70 4.67
CA GLU A 23 -9.50 13.34 3.38
C GLU A 23 -8.47 14.42 3.04
N GLN A 24 -8.19 15.32 3.99
CA GLN A 24 -7.22 16.39 3.76
C GLN A 24 -5.79 15.85 3.66
N ARG A 25 -5.41 14.87 4.49
CA ARG A 25 -4.09 14.22 4.41
C ARG A 25 -3.86 13.51 3.08
N LEU A 26 -4.91 12.87 2.55
CA LEU A 26 -4.86 12.21 1.25
C LEU A 26 -4.66 13.23 0.12
N LYS A 27 -5.42 14.33 0.12
CA LYS A 27 -5.26 15.44 -0.84
C LYS A 27 -3.85 16.01 -0.80
N ASP A 28 -3.34 16.31 0.40
CA ASP A 28 -2.01 16.87 0.59
C ASP A 28 -0.91 15.87 0.16
N GLY A 29 -1.11 14.58 0.42
CA GLY A 29 -0.21 13.51 -0.01
C GLY A 29 -0.16 13.40 -1.53
N ILE A 30 -1.29 13.39 -2.22
CA ILE A 30 -1.37 13.37 -3.69
C ILE A 30 -0.72 14.60 -4.29
N ALA A 31 -0.92 15.79 -3.71
CA ALA A 31 -0.30 17.03 -4.16
C ALA A 31 1.23 17.03 -4.05
N LYS A 32 1.79 16.27 -3.09
CA LYS A 32 3.24 16.11 -2.89
C LYS A 32 3.88 15.09 -3.85
N LEU A 33 3.10 14.25 -4.52
CA LEU A 33 3.64 13.36 -5.54
C LEU A 33 4.18 14.19 -6.72
N SER A 34 5.34 13.79 -7.26
CA SER A 34 5.82 14.35 -8.52
C SER A 34 4.82 14.09 -9.66
N PRO A 35 4.86 14.85 -10.76
CA PRO A 35 4.02 14.56 -11.94
C PRO A 35 4.19 13.12 -12.43
N GLN A 36 5.40 12.58 -12.40
CA GLN A 36 5.69 11.21 -12.77
C GLN A 36 5.06 10.21 -11.82
N SER A 37 5.21 10.38 -10.50
CA SER A 37 4.63 9.47 -9.50
C SER A 37 3.10 9.48 -9.54
N ARG A 38 2.47 10.64 -9.79
CA ARG A 38 1.02 10.71 -10.02
C ARG A 38 0.60 9.95 -11.27
N TYR A 39 1.30 10.15 -12.39
CA TYR A 39 1.02 9.42 -13.63
C TYR A 39 1.14 7.91 -13.43
N LEU A 40 2.22 7.46 -12.80
CA LEU A 40 2.46 6.03 -12.53
C LEU A 40 1.41 5.41 -11.58
N ARG A 41 0.80 6.22 -10.70
CA ARG A 41 -0.23 5.76 -9.75
C ARG A 41 -1.64 5.78 -10.33
N PHE A 42 -1.99 6.82 -11.08
CA PHE A 42 -3.36 7.07 -11.56
C PHE A 42 -3.53 6.83 -13.06
N PHE A 43 -2.48 6.46 -13.77
CA PHE A 43 -2.45 6.22 -15.21
C PHE A 43 -2.96 7.43 -16.01
N SER A 44 -2.87 8.60 -15.42
CA SER A 44 -3.36 9.85 -16.02
C SER A 44 -2.48 11.04 -15.64
N GLY A 45 -2.42 12.05 -16.50
CA GLY A 45 -1.69 13.29 -16.28
C GLY A 45 -2.43 14.30 -15.38
N MET A 46 -3.42 13.88 -14.59
CA MET A 46 -4.20 14.78 -13.75
C MET A 46 -3.32 15.48 -12.71
N ARG A 47 -3.56 16.77 -12.50
CA ARG A 47 -2.85 17.56 -11.49
C ARG A 47 -3.41 17.37 -10.09
N GLU A 48 -4.73 17.19 -10.01
CA GLU A 48 -5.48 16.98 -8.78
C GLU A 48 -6.41 15.78 -8.98
N ALA A 49 -6.54 14.96 -7.94
CA ALA A 49 -7.50 13.86 -7.98
C ALA A 49 -8.93 14.39 -7.93
N PRO A 50 -9.84 13.94 -8.79
CA PRO A 50 -11.24 14.31 -8.73
C PRO A 50 -11.87 14.01 -7.37
N PRO A 51 -12.85 14.82 -6.91
CA PRO A 51 -13.50 14.58 -5.61
C PRO A 51 -14.06 13.17 -5.44
N GLN A 52 -14.56 12.56 -6.52
CA GLN A 52 -15.08 11.18 -6.49
C GLN A 52 -13.98 10.16 -6.23
N VAL A 53 -12.77 10.37 -6.78
CA VAL A 53 -11.60 9.50 -6.53
C VAL A 53 -11.17 9.64 -5.07
N ILE A 54 -11.08 10.87 -4.55
CA ILE A 54 -10.77 11.10 -3.13
C ILE A 54 -11.78 10.38 -2.24
N LYS A 55 -13.07 10.57 -2.51
CA LYS A 55 -14.14 9.92 -1.75
C LYS A 55 -14.02 8.39 -1.78
N ALA A 56 -13.76 7.80 -2.95
CA ALA A 56 -13.58 6.36 -3.08
C ALA A 56 -12.38 5.87 -2.26
N LEU A 57 -11.28 6.62 -2.22
CA LEU A 57 -10.05 6.24 -1.51
C LEU A 57 -10.17 6.35 0.03
N ILE A 58 -11.07 7.19 0.57
CA ILE A 58 -11.28 7.33 2.02
C ILE A 58 -12.50 6.54 2.54
N THR A 59 -13.37 6.03 1.66
CA THR A 59 -14.49 5.18 2.08
C THR A 59 -13.98 3.77 2.27
N VAL A 60 -13.49 3.48 3.47
CA VAL A 60 -12.89 2.21 3.87
C VAL A 60 -13.85 1.49 4.82
N ASP A 61 -14.22 0.25 4.53
CA ASP A 61 -15.14 -0.57 5.35
C ASP A 61 -14.43 -1.75 6.03
N GLY A 62 -13.16 -1.99 5.67
CA GLY A 62 -12.35 -3.08 6.22
C GLY A 62 -12.64 -4.45 5.61
N HIS A 63 -13.53 -4.55 4.63
CA HIS A 63 -13.90 -5.80 3.96
C HIS A 63 -13.82 -5.70 2.44
N ASP A 64 -14.69 -4.88 1.82
CA ASP A 64 -14.66 -4.63 0.37
C ASP A 64 -13.56 -3.64 -0.02
N HIS A 65 -13.23 -2.72 0.88
CA HIS A 65 -12.12 -1.80 0.73
C HIS A 65 -11.28 -1.74 2.01
N ILE A 66 -10.07 -2.25 1.93
CA ILE A 66 -9.07 -2.24 3.01
C ILE A 66 -8.00 -1.23 2.65
N ALA A 67 -7.66 -0.32 3.57
CA ALA A 67 -6.63 0.68 3.33
C ALA A 67 -5.84 1.03 4.59
N TRP A 68 -4.53 1.18 4.42
CA TRP A 68 -3.59 1.56 5.48
C TRP A 68 -2.75 2.75 5.05
N GLY A 69 -2.60 3.71 5.96
CA GLY A 69 -1.79 4.92 5.77
C GLY A 69 -0.60 4.96 6.70
N ALA A 70 0.52 5.52 6.23
CA ALA A 70 1.69 5.81 7.04
C ALA A 70 1.83 7.32 7.27
N LEU A 71 2.05 7.71 8.53
CA LEU A 71 2.11 9.08 8.99
C LEU A 71 3.41 9.38 9.73
N ARG A 72 3.86 10.64 9.68
CA ARG A 72 4.90 11.21 10.55
C ARG A 72 4.25 11.88 11.76
N ASN A 73 3.83 11.07 12.73
CA ASN A 73 3.14 11.58 13.92
C ASN A 73 4.06 12.32 14.92
N ASP A 74 5.37 12.31 14.69
CA ASP A 74 6.37 13.12 15.37
C ASP A 74 6.49 14.55 14.80
N LEU A 75 5.83 14.83 13.67
CA LEU A 75 5.78 16.16 13.05
C LEU A 75 4.41 16.83 13.24
N PRO A 76 4.36 18.17 13.29
CA PRO A 76 3.10 18.91 13.34
C PRO A 76 2.17 18.54 12.18
N GLY A 77 0.89 18.32 12.50
CA GLY A 77 -0.14 17.95 11.52
C GLY A 77 -0.09 16.49 11.08
N SER A 78 0.87 15.70 11.56
CA SER A 78 1.00 14.27 11.25
C SER A 78 0.85 13.99 9.75
N PRO A 79 1.74 14.51 8.88
CA PRO A 79 1.59 14.41 7.43
C PRO A 79 1.63 12.95 6.97
N ALA A 80 0.81 12.64 5.96
CA ALA A 80 0.84 11.35 5.29
C ALA A 80 2.09 11.19 4.42
N LEU A 81 2.70 10.01 4.49
CA LEU A 81 3.90 9.62 3.73
C LEU A 81 3.58 8.66 2.59
N GLY A 82 2.56 7.87 2.77
CA GLY A 82 2.14 6.87 1.81
C GLY A 82 0.85 6.18 2.25
N VAL A 83 0.24 5.49 1.32
CA VAL A 83 -1.01 4.76 1.50
C VAL A 83 -1.02 3.53 0.62
N VAL A 84 -1.68 2.48 1.07
CA VAL A 84 -1.90 1.23 0.36
C VAL A 84 -3.38 0.88 0.42
N HIS A 85 -3.92 0.34 -0.68
CA HIS A 85 -5.32 -0.03 -0.81
C HIS A 85 -5.46 -1.42 -1.41
N ALA A 86 -6.48 -2.15 -0.97
CA ALA A 86 -7.01 -3.33 -1.61
C ALA A 86 -8.52 -3.13 -1.82
N PHE A 87 -8.97 -3.26 -3.06
CA PHE A 87 -10.39 -3.24 -3.42
C PHE A 87 -10.78 -4.64 -3.85
N ARG A 88 -11.66 -5.30 -3.09
CA ARG A 88 -12.14 -6.64 -3.38
C ARG A 88 -12.87 -6.67 -4.72
N ASP A 89 -12.56 -7.67 -5.54
CA ASP A 89 -13.27 -7.90 -6.79
C ASP A 89 -14.67 -8.45 -6.50
N LYS A 90 -15.67 -7.93 -7.19
CA LYS A 90 -17.07 -8.33 -7.01
C LYS A 90 -17.40 -9.68 -7.64
N ASP A 91 -16.66 -10.01 -8.69
CA ASP A 91 -16.85 -11.24 -9.47
C ASP A 91 -15.95 -12.38 -8.96
N ASP A 92 -14.86 -12.03 -8.23
CA ASP A 92 -13.92 -12.96 -7.60
C ASP A 92 -13.57 -12.49 -6.18
N PRO A 93 -14.38 -12.84 -5.17
CA PRO A 93 -14.29 -12.31 -3.82
C PRO A 93 -13.00 -12.70 -3.05
N ASP A 94 -12.23 -13.65 -3.55
CA ASP A 94 -10.95 -14.06 -2.97
C ASP A 94 -9.78 -13.21 -3.53
N THR A 95 -10.06 -12.37 -4.54
CA THR A 95 -9.11 -11.47 -5.20
C THR A 95 -9.41 -10.00 -4.88
N ALA A 96 -8.37 -9.16 -4.78
CA ALA A 96 -8.51 -7.72 -4.67
C ALA A 96 -7.55 -6.99 -5.61
N GLU A 97 -7.98 -5.83 -6.16
CA GLU A 97 -7.10 -4.90 -6.84
C GLU A 97 -6.22 -4.20 -5.79
N PHE A 98 -4.91 -4.31 -5.97
CA PHE A 98 -3.89 -3.73 -5.07
C PHE A 98 -3.32 -2.44 -5.65
N SER A 99 -3.08 -1.47 -4.78
CA SER A 99 -2.32 -0.29 -5.16
C SER A 99 -1.59 0.34 -3.98
N VAL A 100 -0.41 0.91 -4.23
CA VAL A 100 0.41 1.61 -3.23
C VAL A 100 0.92 2.92 -3.79
N ALA A 101 0.95 3.95 -2.94
CA ALA A 101 1.59 5.23 -3.24
C ALA A 101 2.43 5.69 -2.05
N VAL A 102 3.62 6.18 -2.34
CA VAL A 102 4.56 6.78 -1.36
C VAL A 102 5.02 8.11 -1.94
N ILE A 103 5.06 9.17 -1.14
CA ILE A 103 5.58 10.46 -1.59
C ILE A 103 7.07 10.34 -1.92
N ASP A 104 7.52 11.04 -2.97
CA ASP A 104 8.85 10.86 -3.58
C ASP A 104 10.00 10.99 -2.59
N GLU A 105 9.87 11.90 -1.61
CA GLU A 105 10.87 12.14 -0.55
C GLU A 105 11.17 10.87 0.28
N TYR A 106 10.22 9.93 0.37
CA TYR A 106 10.34 8.70 1.17
C TYR A 106 10.57 7.44 0.32
N HIS A 107 10.83 7.60 -0.98
CA HIS A 107 11.22 6.47 -1.82
C HIS A 107 12.56 5.87 -1.37
N GLY A 108 12.73 4.56 -1.58
CA GLY A 108 13.96 3.83 -1.25
C GLY A 108 14.23 3.61 0.24
N ARG A 109 13.31 4.01 1.14
CA ARG A 109 13.47 3.88 2.61
C ARG A 109 12.70 2.70 3.21
N GLY A 110 12.14 1.81 2.40
CA GLY A 110 11.40 0.62 2.86
C GLY A 110 9.91 0.84 3.12
N LEU A 111 9.39 2.07 3.05
CA LEU A 111 8.01 2.39 3.43
C LEU A 111 6.96 1.59 2.64
N ALA A 112 7.09 1.48 1.31
CA ALA A 112 6.15 0.70 0.51
C ALA A 112 6.08 -0.77 0.96
N ARG A 113 7.20 -1.35 1.37
CA ARG A 113 7.27 -2.72 1.88
C ARG A 113 6.54 -2.88 3.22
N LEU A 114 6.68 -1.91 4.13
CA LEU A 114 5.94 -1.90 5.39
C LEU A 114 4.43 -1.79 5.16
N LEU A 115 4.01 -0.91 4.24
CA LEU A 115 2.61 -0.76 3.84
C LEU A 115 2.05 -2.04 3.20
N CYS A 116 2.83 -2.71 2.34
CA CYS A 116 2.44 -4.00 1.79
C CYS A 116 2.27 -5.06 2.89
N ALA A 117 3.16 -5.11 3.86
CA ALA A 117 3.09 -6.10 4.94
C ALA A 117 1.80 -5.96 5.76
N VAL A 118 1.43 -4.73 6.16
CA VAL A 118 0.19 -4.52 6.93
C VAL A 118 -1.05 -4.85 6.12
N LEU A 119 -1.08 -4.46 4.82
CA LEU A 119 -2.21 -4.75 3.96
C LEU A 119 -2.38 -6.25 3.73
N LEU A 120 -1.30 -6.96 3.41
CA LEU A 120 -1.31 -8.41 3.19
C LEU A 120 -1.82 -9.18 4.41
N LEU A 121 -1.39 -8.78 5.62
CA LEU A 121 -1.84 -9.38 6.87
C LEU A 121 -3.33 -9.15 7.12
N ASP A 122 -3.80 -7.92 6.89
CA ASP A 122 -5.21 -7.56 7.08
C ASP A 122 -6.09 -8.25 6.04
N CYS A 123 -5.67 -8.26 4.77
CA CYS A 123 -6.37 -8.95 3.68
C CYS A 123 -6.45 -10.47 3.90
N GLN A 124 -5.39 -11.10 4.44
CA GLN A 124 -5.41 -12.52 4.79
C GLN A 124 -6.46 -12.82 5.88
N ARG A 125 -6.61 -11.93 6.89
CA ARG A 125 -7.65 -12.05 7.93
C ARG A 125 -9.07 -11.95 7.35
N GLU A 126 -9.22 -11.11 6.31
CA GLU A 126 -10.49 -10.91 5.59
C GLU A 126 -10.78 -11.99 4.52
N GLY A 127 -9.94 -13.02 4.45
CA GLY A 127 -10.12 -14.16 3.55
C GLY A 127 -9.74 -13.88 2.10
N LEU A 128 -8.99 -12.81 1.80
CA LEU A 128 -8.42 -12.58 0.49
C LEU A 128 -7.21 -13.50 0.28
N GLU A 129 -7.09 -14.09 -0.90
CA GLU A 129 -6.01 -15.01 -1.26
C GLU A 129 -5.05 -14.40 -2.28
N GLN A 130 -5.54 -13.50 -3.15
CA GLN A 130 -4.76 -12.95 -4.25
C GLN A 130 -4.92 -11.44 -4.43
N PHE A 131 -3.87 -10.81 -4.94
CA PHE A 131 -3.93 -9.45 -5.47
C PHE A 131 -3.75 -9.44 -6.98
N ALA A 132 -4.63 -8.70 -7.67
CA ALA A 132 -4.42 -8.24 -9.04
C ALA A 132 -3.71 -6.89 -9.01
N VAL A 133 -2.60 -6.76 -9.72
CA VAL A 133 -1.75 -5.56 -9.70
C VAL A 133 -1.50 -5.07 -11.12
N ASN A 134 -1.91 -3.83 -11.38
CA ASN A 134 -1.72 -3.16 -12.66
C ASN A 134 -0.50 -2.24 -12.59
N ILE A 135 0.52 -2.50 -13.41
CA ILE A 135 1.79 -1.75 -13.39
C ILE A 135 2.16 -1.31 -14.81
N LEU A 136 2.42 -0.01 -14.99
CA LEU A 136 3.01 0.49 -16.23
C LEU A 136 4.43 -0.07 -16.41
N PRO A 137 4.82 -0.54 -17.61
CA PRO A 137 6.13 -1.16 -17.84
C PRO A 137 7.33 -0.27 -17.50
N GLU A 138 7.17 1.05 -17.54
CA GLU A 138 8.18 2.02 -17.14
C GLU A 138 8.28 2.23 -15.60
N ASN A 139 7.32 1.72 -14.82
CA ASN A 139 7.34 1.83 -13.36
C ASN A 139 8.26 0.79 -12.73
N ARG A 140 9.57 0.97 -12.92
CA ARG A 140 10.59 0.05 -12.40
C ARG A 140 10.54 -0.17 -10.88
N PRO A 141 10.32 0.87 -10.04
CA PRO A 141 10.19 0.66 -8.60
C PRO A 141 9.02 -0.26 -8.23
N ALA A 142 7.84 -0.07 -8.83
CA ALA A 142 6.68 -0.94 -8.59
C ALA A 142 6.92 -2.37 -9.10
N LEU A 143 7.54 -2.54 -10.27
CA LEU A 143 7.93 -3.86 -10.78
C LEU A 143 8.92 -4.58 -9.85
N THR A 144 9.86 -3.85 -9.27
CA THR A 144 10.83 -4.42 -8.31
C THR A 144 10.12 -4.85 -7.02
N LEU A 145 9.23 -4.01 -6.49
CA LEU A 145 8.44 -4.34 -5.31
C LEU A 145 7.54 -5.57 -5.58
N ALA A 146 6.78 -5.57 -6.67
CA ALA A 146 5.90 -6.68 -7.02
C ALA A 146 6.67 -8.00 -7.13
N ARG A 147 7.82 -8.01 -7.80
CA ARG A 147 8.68 -9.20 -7.89
C ARG A 147 9.20 -9.67 -6.55
N SER A 148 9.54 -8.75 -5.63
CA SER A 148 9.97 -9.14 -4.28
C SER A 148 8.84 -9.74 -3.44
N LEU A 149 7.59 -9.51 -3.83
CA LEU A 149 6.39 -10.12 -3.25
C LEU A 149 5.93 -11.40 -3.98
N GLY A 150 6.74 -11.93 -4.91
CA GLY A 150 6.41 -13.15 -5.65
C GLY A 150 5.46 -12.94 -6.83
N ALA A 151 5.29 -11.71 -7.33
CA ALA A 151 4.35 -11.41 -8.40
C ALA A 151 4.63 -12.19 -9.69
N HIS A 152 3.59 -12.78 -10.26
CA HIS A 152 3.59 -13.46 -11.56
C HIS A 152 2.93 -12.58 -12.62
N HIS A 153 3.59 -12.39 -13.77
CA HIS A 153 3.03 -11.66 -14.90
C HIS A 153 1.99 -12.54 -15.61
N THR A 154 0.76 -12.06 -15.74
CA THR A 154 -0.36 -12.82 -16.33
C THR A 154 -0.82 -12.25 -17.67
N ALA A 155 -0.76 -10.93 -17.87
CA ALA A 155 -1.22 -10.30 -19.09
C ALA A 155 -0.53 -8.95 -19.37
N LEU A 156 -0.65 -8.48 -20.64
CA LEU A 156 -0.38 -7.11 -21.04
C LEU A 156 -1.64 -6.55 -21.69
N GLU A 157 -2.33 -5.66 -21.03
CA GLU A 157 -3.61 -5.11 -21.45
C GLU A 157 -3.52 -3.60 -21.68
N ALA A 158 -3.81 -3.13 -22.88
CA ALA A 158 -3.75 -1.71 -23.25
C ALA A 158 -2.43 -1.01 -22.86
N GLY A 159 -1.30 -1.73 -22.85
CA GLY A 159 0.01 -1.20 -22.46
C GLY A 159 0.29 -1.23 -20.95
N VAL A 160 -0.60 -1.82 -20.13
CA VAL A 160 -0.41 -2.04 -18.70
C VAL A 160 -0.09 -3.52 -18.47
N SER A 161 0.94 -3.80 -17.70
CA SER A 161 1.28 -5.15 -17.29
C SER A 161 0.42 -5.55 -16.10
N VAL A 162 -0.26 -6.69 -16.21
CA VAL A 162 -1.06 -7.29 -15.14
C VAL A 162 -0.24 -8.36 -14.44
N PHE A 163 -0.23 -8.30 -13.12
CA PHE A 163 0.43 -9.29 -12.26
C PHE A 163 -0.56 -9.84 -11.24
N GLU A 164 -0.32 -11.07 -10.81
CA GLU A 164 -0.97 -11.67 -9.66
C GLU A 164 0.04 -11.90 -8.55
N ILE A 165 -0.37 -11.68 -7.31
CA ILE A 165 0.43 -11.92 -6.10
C ILE A 165 -0.40 -12.82 -5.18
N ASP A 166 0.11 -14.00 -4.86
CA ASP A 166 -0.42 -14.83 -3.79
C ASP A 166 -0.08 -14.22 -2.43
N ILE A 167 -1.09 -13.99 -1.60
CA ILE A 167 -0.95 -13.29 -0.31
C ILE A 167 -0.10 -14.12 0.67
N ALA A 168 -0.29 -15.43 0.73
CA ALA A 168 0.45 -16.30 1.65
C ALA A 168 1.93 -16.42 1.26
N GLU A 169 2.21 -16.52 -0.05
CA GLU A 169 3.59 -16.53 -0.58
C GLU A 169 4.29 -15.20 -0.34
N ALA A 170 3.61 -14.06 -0.57
CA ALA A 170 4.14 -12.73 -0.33
C ALA A 170 4.45 -12.50 1.15
N LEU A 171 3.59 -12.94 2.07
CA LEU A 171 3.85 -12.88 3.50
C LEU A 171 5.02 -13.77 3.92
N THR A 172 5.19 -14.93 3.30
CA THR A 172 6.33 -15.81 3.52
C THR A 172 7.64 -15.14 3.07
N ALA A 173 7.64 -14.50 1.90
CA ALA A 173 8.78 -13.74 1.40
C ALA A 173 9.16 -12.58 2.34
N LEU A 174 8.17 -11.80 2.80
CA LEU A 174 8.41 -10.69 3.74
C LEU A 174 8.92 -11.16 5.11
N ARG A 175 8.45 -12.30 5.61
CA ARG A 175 8.95 -12.89 6.88
C ARG A 175 10.39 -13.39 6.77
N ALA A 176 10.81 -13.82 5.59
CA ALA A 176 12.20 -14.21 5.34
C ALA A 176 13.18 -13.02 5.40
N GLU A 177 12.68 -11.79 5.32
CA GLU A 177 13.45 -10.55 5.45
C GLU A 177 13.56 -10.08 6.91
N ALA A 178 13.77 -11.00 7.85
CA ALA A 178 13.75 -10.77 9.30
C ALA A 178 14.71 -9.67 9.82
N ASP A 179 15.66 -9.23 8.98
CA ASP A 179 16.63 -8.18 9.33
C ASP A 179 16.10 -6.74 9.13
N VAL A 180 14.83 -6.57 8.72
CA VAL A 180 14.21 -5.25 8.57
C VAL A 180 13.41 -4.90 9.84
N PRO A 181 13.92 -4.04 10.73
CA PRO A 181 13.33 -3.76 12.04
C PRO A 181 11.86 -3.34 11.97
N GLY A 182 11.48 -2.61 10.93
CA GLY A 182 10.11 -2.16 10.70
C GLY A 182 9.14 -3.30 10.44
N LEU A 183 9.53 -4.33 9.71
CA LEU A 183 8.70 -5.51 9.41
C LEU A 183 8.45 -6.34 10.67
N THR A 184 9.47 -6.56 11.49
CA THR A 184 9.33 -7.30 12.76
C THR A 184 8.26 -6.68 13.65
N ALA A 185 8.28 -5.34 13.81
CA ALA A 185 7.28 -4.64 14.61
C ALA A 185 5.84 -4.83 14.09
N ILE A 186 5.66 -4.90 12.77
CA ILE A 186 4.37 -5.15 12.13
C ILE A 186 3.89 -6.58 12.44
N PHE A 187 4.72 -7.59 12.16
CA PHE A 187 4.35 -8.98 12.42
C PHE A 187 4.05 -9.25 13.89
N ASP A 188 4.85 -8.70 14.80
CA ASP A 188 4.64 -8.83 16.24
C ASP A 188 3.33 -8.16 16.69
N GLN A 189 2.95 -7.04 16.09
CA GLN A 189 1.71 -6.36 16.44
C GLN A 189 0.49 -7.15 15.98
N PHE A 190 0.51 -7.69 14.77
CA PHE A 190 -0.58 -8.54 14.27
C PHE A 190 -0.70 -9.84 15.07
N ALA A 191 0.41 -10.48 15.43
CA ALA A 191 0.39 -11.69 16.26
C ALA A 191 -0.19 -11.46 17.66
N ARG A 192 0.01 -10.27 18.24
CA ARG A 192 -0.59 -9.89 19.53
C ARG A 192 -2.08 -9.61 19.45
N ASP A 193 -2.53 -9.07 18.35
CA ASP A 193 -3.94 -8.75 18.12
C ASP A 193 -4.79 -10.01 17.88
N ASP A 194 -4.17 -11.09 17.39
CA ASP A 194 -4.79 -12.41 17.15
C ASP A 194 -4.87 -13.28 18.42
N SER A 195 -4.28 -12.86 19.55
CA SER A 195 -4.16 -13.61 20.81
C SER A 195 -5.21 -13.23 21.83
#